data_e509aec01f786f105d2e511fb8328f31
#
_entry.id   e509aec01f786f105d2e511fb8328f31
#
_cell.length_a   1.000
_cell.length_b   1.000
_cell.length_c   1.000
_cell.angle_alpha   90.00
_cell.angle_beta   90.00
_cell.angle_gamma   90.00
#
_symmetry.space_group_name_H-M   'P 1'
#
loop_
_entity.id
_entity.type
_entity.pdbx_description
1 polymer ?
#
loop_
_entity_poly.entity_id
_entity_poly.type
_entity_poly.pdbx_seq_one_letter_code
_entity_poly.pdbx_strand_id
1 'polypeptide(L)'
;VLSQLAACQQRXAARDLGLSPAVVSKRLGRLEERLGTRLLQRTTRQIALTEAGQGYHERVLAILSNIEEAEAFVARRSANARGTLKISAPTTFGRMHIAPYLVPFMRTNSDLTVNMQLSDEMVDIVGDGYDLAIRIGELSDSTLVARRLAPVRRVLVASPHYIAERGTPETIEDLQAHICLAPHNNDPWRLEGPKGPITIRPQGPLQTNSSEMVREAVLAGLGI
;
A
#
# COMPACT_ATOMS: atom_id res chain seq x y z
N VAL A 1 -17.40 5.25 -26.17
CA VAL A 1 -17.16 4.53 -24.90
C VAL A 1 -15.95 5.12 -24.14
N LEU A 2 -14.79 5.34 -24.81
CA LEU A 2 -13.56 5.85 -24.16
C LEU A 2 -13.64 7.36 -23.81
N SER A 3 -14.39 8.15 -24.56
CA SER A 3 -14.64 9.56 -24.22
C SER A 3 -15.56 9.71 -23.00
N GLN A 4 -16.36 8.70 -22.70
CA GLN A 4 -17.23 8.68 -21.51
C GLN A 4 -16.46 8.38 -20.21
N LEU A 5 -15.31 7.69 -20.29
CA LEU A 5 -14.50 7.39 -19.11
C LEU A 5 -13.82 8.66 -18.53
N ALA A 6 -13.28 9.52 -19.37
CA ALA A 6 -12.69 10.77 -18.90
C ALA A 6 -13.74 11.73 -18.32
N ALA A 7 -14.92 11.81 -18.93
CA ALA A 7 -16.05 12.55 -18.39
C ALA A 7 -16.58 11.91 -17.10
N CYS A 8 -16.46 10.60 -16.97
CA CYS A 8 -16.89 9.86 -15.78
C CYS A 8 -15.96 10.16 -14.58
N GLN A 9 -14.65 10.21 -14.80
CA GLN A 9 -13.69 10.56 -13.75
C GLN A 9 -13.88 11.98 -13.21
N GLN A 10 -14.16 12.95 -14.07
CA GLN A 10 -14.49 14.31 -13.63
C GLN A 10 -15.83 14.36 -12.91
N ARG A 11 -16.79 13.56 -13.31
CA ARG A 11 -18.08 13.47 -12.63
C ARG A 11 -17.97 12.80 -11.25
N UNK A 12 -17.12 12.01 -11.09
CA UNK A 12 -16.88 11.47 -10.04
C UNK A 12 -16.37 12.30 -9.12
N ALA A 13 -15.30 12.76 -9.33
CA ALA A 13 -14.70 13.76 -8.46
C ALA A 13 -15.65 14.93 -8.11
N ALA A 14 -16.41 15.39 -9.07
CA ALA A 14 -17.39 16.45 -8.83
C ALA A 14 -18.47 16.02 -7.84
N ARG A 15 -18.95 14.81 -7.97
CA ARG A 15 -19.96 14.22 -7.07
C ARG A 15 -19.43 14.10 -5.64
N ASP A 16 -18.21 13.58 -5.50
CA ASP A 16 -17.55 13.39 -4.20
C ASP A 16 -17.34 14.73 -3.48
N LEU A 17 -17.08 15.80 -4.25
CA LEU A 17 -16.87 17.14 -3.72
C LEU A 17 -18.17 17.95 -3.58
N GLY A 18 -19.31 17.40 -3.99
CA GLY A 18 -20.58 18.14 -4.01
C GLY A 18 -20.57 19.33 -4.98
N LEU A 19 -19.79 19.23 -6.08
CA LEU A 19 -19.61 20.33 -7.03
C LEU A 19 -20.06 19.92 -8.44
N SER A 20 -20.34 20.90 -9.30
CA SER A 20 -20.56 20.58 -10.71
C SER A 20 -19.23 20.34 -11.43
N PRO A 21 -19.19 19.51 -12.49
CA PRO A 21 -17.97 19.29 -13.29
C PRO A 21 -17.35 20.57 -13.85
N ALA A 22 -18.18 21.56 -14.19
CA ALA A 22 -17.71 22.85 -14.67
C ALA A 22 -16.94 23.61 -13.59
N VAL A 23 -17.41 23.56 -12.34
CA VAL A 23 -16.73 24.21 -11.21
C VAL A 23 -15.39 23.52 -10.93
N VAL A 24 -15.35 22.19 -10.95
CA VAL A 24 -14.09 21.43 -10.77
C VAL A 24 -13.09 21.82 -11.85
N SER A 25 -13.52 21.84 -13.12
CA SER A 25 -12.65 22.20 -14.25
C SER A 25 -12.13 23.65 -14.13
N LYS A 26 -12.99 24.59 -13.71
CA LYS A 26 -12.62 25.99 -13.49
C LYS A 26 -11.61 26.16 -12.36
N ARG A 27 -11.80 25.46 -11.23
CA ARG A 27 -10.87 25.50 -10.08
C ARG A 27 -9.50 24.94 -10.46
N LEU A 28 -9.50 23.83 -11.20
CA LEU A 28 -8.26 23.23 -11.68
C LEU A 28 -7.51 24.16 -12.66
N GLY A 29 -8.23 24.78 -13.61
CA GLY A 29 -7.63 25.75 -14.51
C GLY A 29 -6.96 26.91 -13.78
N ARG A 30 -7.64 27.49 -12.78
CA ARG A 30 -7.08 28.54 -11.94
C ARG A 30 -5.83 28.08 -11.16
N LEU A 31 -5.82 26.83 -10.71
CA LEU A 31 -4.66 26.26 -10.04
C LEU A 31 -3.48 26.14 -11.01
N GLU A 32 -3.71 25.62 -12.21
CA GLU A 32 -2.69 25.49 -13.26
C GLU A 32 -2.14 26.87 -13.68
N GLU A 33 -3.02 27.88 -13.82
CA GLU A 33 -2.61 29.27 -14.09
C GLU A 33 -1.71 29.82 -12.99
N ARG A 34 -2.09 29.63 -11.73
CA ARG A 34 -1.32 30.10 -10.57
C ARG A 34 0.06 29.43 -10.49
N LEU A 35 0.14 28.15 -10.85
CA LEU A 35 1.39 27.38 -10.80
C LEU A 35 2.24 27.55 -12.08
N GLY A 36 1.68 28.14 -13.13
CA GLY A 36 2.36 28.34 -14.41
C GLY A 36 2.63 27.04 -15.16
N THR A 37 1.95 25.94 -14.79
CA THR A 37 2.18 24.64 -15.42
C THR A 37 0.90 23.81 -15.42
N ARG A 38 0.77 22.93 -16.40
CA ARG A 38 -0.35 21.98 -16.46
C ARG A 38 -0.11 20.79 -15.54
N LEU A 39 -1.11 20.46 -14.77
CA LEU A 39 -1.09 19.31 -13.87
C LEU A 39 -1.76 18.08 -14.50
N LEU A 40 -2.69 18.31 -15.45
CA LEU A 40 -3.39 17.24 -16.15
C LEU A 40 -3.15 17.31 -17.66
N GLN A 41 -2.86 16.15 -18.24
CA GLN A 41 -2.96 15.92 -19.68
C GLN A 41 -4.40 15.56 -19.99
N ARG A 42 -5.05 16.41 -20.79
CA ARG A 42 -6.42 16.18 -21.22
C ARG A 42 -6.40 15.77 -22.69
N THR A 43 -6.61 14.50 -22.95
CA THR A 43 -6.92 14.02 -24.29
C THR A 43 -8.42 13.77 -24.37
N THR A 44 -8.93 13.62 -25.58
CA THR A 44 -10.35 13.31 -25.79
C THR A 44 -10.76 11.95 -25.21
N ARG A 45 -9.79 11.13 -24.84
CA ARG A 45 -10.01 9.75 -24.42
C ARG A 45 -9.60 9.45 -22.96
N GLN A 46 -8.66 10.21 -22.39
CA GLN A 46 -8.15 9.95 -21.04
C GLN A 46 -7.69 11.23 -20.35
N ILE A 47 -7.81 11.24 -19.05
CA ILE A 47 -7.19 12.25 -18.17
C ILE A 47 -6.06 11.53 -17.43
N ALA A 48 -4.85 12.09 -17.52
CA ALA A 48 -3.69 11.58 -16.80
C ALA A 48 -2.95 12.74 -16.14
N LEU A 49 -2.25 12.48 -15.07
CA LEU A 49 -1.36 13.48 -14.46
C LEU A 49 -0.16 13.72 -15.37
N THR A 50 0.31 14.96 -15.45
CA THR A 50 1.63 15.27 -15.98
C THR A 50 2.69 14.89 -14.91
N GLU A 51 3.95 14.89 -15.25
CA GLU A 51 5.05 14.72 -14.27
C GLU A 51 4.96 15.77 -13.16
N ALA A 52 4.73 17.03 -13.54
CA ALA A 52 4.48 18.11 -12.57
C ALA A 52 3.23 17.87 -11.74
N GLY A 53 2.16 17.34 -12.36
CA GLY A 53 0.92 16.96 -11.69
C GLY A 53 1.13 15.85 -10.67
N GLN A 54 1.91 14.84 -11.02
CA GLN A 54 2.25 13.73 -10.12
C GLN A 54 3.01 14.25 -8.90
N GLY A 55 4.09 15.01 -9.12
CA GLY A 55 4.88 15.58 -8.03
C GLY A 55 4.09 16.54 -7.14
N TYR A 56 3.20 17.34 -7.74
CA TYR A 56 2.31 18.24 -6.98
C TYR A 56 1.31 17.44 -6.13
N HIS A 57 0.71 16.42 -6.72
CA HIS A 57 -0.29 15.57 -6.03
C HIS A 57 0.31 14.89 -4.80
N GLU A 58 1.51 14.31 -4.94
CA GLU A 58 2.19 13.64 -3.80
C GLU A 58 2.46 14.63 -2.65
N ARG A 59 2.90 15.84 -2.97
CA ARG A 59 3.16 16.88 -1.96
C ARG A 59 1.89 17.37 -1.29
N VAL A 60 0.80 17.52 -2.06
CA VAL A 60 -0.50 17.93 -1.50
C VAL A 60 -1.03 16.86 -0.56
N LEU A 61 -0.92 15.57 -0.92
CA LEU A 61 -1.32 14.47 -0.02
C LEU A 61 -0.54 14.53 1.29
N ALA A 62 0.77 14.79 1.25
CA ALA A 62 1.58 14.93 2.46
C ALA A 62 1.13 16.13 3.31
N ILE A 63 0.82 17.26 2.69
CA ILE A 63 0.31 18.45 3.40
C ILE A 63 -1.04 18.16 4.06
N LEU A 64 -1.97 17.52 3.35
CA LEU A 64 -3.28 17.18 3.91
C LEU A 64 -3.13 16.21 5.10
N SER A 65 -2.24 15.22 4.98
CA SER A 65 -1.94 14.30 6.09
C SER A 65 -1.40 15.05 7.32
N ASN A 66 -0.53 16.04 7.12
CA ASN A 66 0.02 16.85 8.21
C ASN A 66 -1.07 17.71 8.87
N ILE A 67 -2.01 18.23 8.09
CA ILE A 67 -3.17 18.99 8.63
C ILE A 67 -4.04 18.06 9.48
N GLU A 68 -4.38 16.88 8.97
CA GLU A 68 -5.16 15.88 9.70
C GLU A 68 -4.46 15.49 11.02
N GLU A 69 -3.14 15.33 10.98
CA GLU A 69 -2.35 15.02 12.18
C GLU A 69 -2.40 16.16 13.20
N ALA A 70 -2.30 17.41 12.75
CA ALA A 70 -2.41 18.59 13.62
C ALA A 70 -3.80 18.69 14.24
N GLU A 71 -4.85 18.48 13.46
CA GLU A 71 -6.24 18.47 13.95
C GLU A 71 -6.47 17.33 14.96
N ALA A 72 -5.96 16.14 14.65
CA ALA A 72 -6.02 14.98 15.54
C ALA A 72 -5.24 15.23 16.85
N PHE A 73 -4.11 15.93 16.78
CA PHE A 73 -3.33 16.31 17.97
C PHE A 73 -4.16 17.21 18.91
N VAL A 74 -4.88 18.17 18.36
CA VAL A 74 -5.74 19.05 19.15
C VAL A 74 -6.94 18.28 19.70
N ALA A 75 -7.57 17.46 18.88
CA ALA A 75 -8.72 16.64 19.27
C ALA A 75 -8.36 15.64 20.39
N ARG A 76 -7.15 15.08 20.37
CA ARG A 76 -6.66 14.16 21.40
C ARG A 76 -6.55 14.80 22.78
N ARG A 77 -6.39 16.12 22.85
CA ARG A 77 -6.36 16.84 24.13
C ARG A 77 -7.73 16.93 24.81
N SER A 78 -8.80 16.65 24.06
CA SER A 78 -10.18 16.77 24.53
C SER A 78 -10.86 15.44 24.87
N ALA A 79 -10.28 14.30 24.49
CA ALA A 79 -10.95 13.01 24.71
C ALA A 79 -9.95 11.92 25.06
N ASN A 80 -10.08 11.34 26.24
CA ASN A 80 -9.38 10.11 26.57
C ASN A 80 -9.91 8.99 25.66
N ALA A 81 -9.01 8.30 24.99
CA ALA A 81 -9.36 7.13 24.18
C ALA A 81 -9.95 6.07 25.10
N ARG A 82 -11.17 5.62 24.81
CA ARG A 82 -11.88 4.63 25.64
C ARG A 82 -12.73 3.71 24.74
N GLY A 83 -13.04 2.54 25.26
CA GLY A 83 -13.82 1.53 24.52
C GLY A 83 -12.92 0.48 23.90
N THR A 84 -13.41 -0.20 22.86
CA THR A 84 -12.67 -1.27 22.20
C THR A 84 -12.29 -0.84 20.78
N LEU A 85 -10.99 -0.93 20.48
CA LEU A 85 -10.43 -0.67 19.14
C LEU A 85 -10.09 -2.02 18.49
N LYS A 86 -10.81 -2.38 17.43
CA LYS A 86 -10.64 -3.66 16.74
C LYS A 86 -9.79 -3.46 15.47
N ILE A 87 -8.61 -4.10 15.45
CA ILE A 87 -7.59 -3.89 14.42
C ILE A 87 -7.27 -5.22 13.73
N SER A 88 -7.10 -5.19 12.39
CA SER A 88 -6.50 -6.28 11.65
C SER A 88 -5.17 -5.81 11.04
N ALA A 89 -4.13 -6.66 11.09
CA ALA A 89 -2.82 -6.32 10.54
C ALA A 89 -2.09 -7.59 10.06
N PRO A 90 -1.13 -7.45 9.11
CA PRO A 90 -0.34 -8.60 8.67
C PRO A 90 0.48 -9.16 9.84
N THR A 91 0.62 -10.46 9.89
CA THR A 91 1.17 -11.19 11.03
C THR A 91 2.56 -10.69 11.42
N THR A 92 3.50 -10.76 10.52
CA THR A 92 4.89 -10.38 10.78
C THR A 92 5.02 -8.87 11.05
N PHE A 93 4.34 -8.06 10.26
CA PHE A 93 4.37 -6.60 10.42
C PHE A 93 3.74 -6.18 11.75
N GLY A 94 2.61 -6.76 12.11
CA GLY A 94 1.93 -6.48 13.37
C GLY A 94 2.82 -6.78 14.57
N ARG A 95 3.45 -7.95 14.55
CA ARG A 95 4.34 -8.39 15.64
C ARG A 95 5.60 -7.53 15.73
N MET A 96 6.26 -7.25 14.62
CA MET A 96 7.57 -6.57 14.60
C MET A 96 7.49 -5.05 14.68
N HIS A 97 6.47 -4.47 14.06
CA HIS A 97 6.43 -3.01 13.85
C HIS A 97 5.25 -2.31 14.51
N ILE A 98 4.18 -3.03 14.87
CA ILE A 98 3.03 -2.41 15.56
C ILE A 98 3.12 -2.65 17.07
N ALA A 99 3.32 -3.89 17.49
CA ALA A 99 3.31 -4.26 18.90
C ALA A 99 4.25 -3.41 19.78
N PRO A 100 5.49 -3.09 19.33
CA PRO A 100 6.38 -2.26 20.16
C PRO A 100 5.84 -0.86 20.46
N TYR A 101 4.99 -0.32 19.60
CA TYR A 101 4.36 1.01 19.80
C TYR A 101 2.97 0.88 20.42
N LEU A 102 2.26 -0.20 20.15
CA LEU A 102 0.92 -0.43 20.67
C LEU A 102 0.92 -0.60 22.19
N VAL A 103 1.88 -1.36 22.72
CA VAL A 103 1.95 -1.64 24.16
C VAL A 103 2.15 -0.36 24.99
N PRO A 104 3.13 0.51 24.68
CA PRO A 104 3.23 1.81 25.36
C PRO A 104 1.99 2.69 25.18
N PHE A 105 1.38 2.69 24.00
CA PHE A 105 0.15 3.44 23.73
C PHE A 105 -1.00 2.98 24.65
N MET A 106 -1.17 1.67 24.84
CA MET A 106 -2.19 1.14 25.75
C MET A 106 -1.93 1.53 27.22
N ARG A 107 -0.66 1.62 27.62
CA ARG A 107 -0.31 2.07 28.98
C ARG A 107 -0.74 3.51 29.26
N THR A 108 -0.71 4.35 28.24
CA THR A 108 -1.13 5.76 28.38
C THR A 108 -2.63 5.97 28.16
N ASN A 109 -3.34 4.92 27.69
CA ASN A 109 -4.78 4.96 27.43
C ASN A 109 -5.44 3.75 28.09
N SER A 110 -5.46 3.76 29.44
CA SER A 110 -5.92 2.62 30.26
C SER A 110 -7.39 2.23 30.04
N ASP A 111 -8.20 3.17 29.56
CA ASP A 111 -9.62 2.94 29.30
C ASP A 111 -9.88 2.35 27.90
N LEU A 112 -8.80 2.11 27.13
CA LEU A 112 -8.88 1.54 25.79
C LEU A 112 -8.54 0.04 25.83
N THR A 113 -9.46 -0.79 25.33
CA THR A 113 -9.18 -2.19 25.05
C THR A 113 -8.81 -2.33 23.57
N VAL A 114 -7.72 -3.02 23.25
CA VAL A 114 -7.36 -3.28 21.85
C VAL A 114 -7.59 -4.76 21.55
N ASN A 115 -8.41 -5.02 20.54
CA ASN A 115 -8.62 -6.35 19.97
C ASN A 115 -7.88 -6.40 18.64
N MET A 116 -6.69 -6.99 18.63
CA MET A 116 -5.82 -7.01 17.45
C MET A 116 -5.73 -8.43 16.88
N GLN A 117 -6.20 -8.59 15.66
CA GLN A 117 -6.09 -9.84 14.93
C GLN A 117 -4.96 -9.75 13.90
N LEU A 118 -4.03 -10.69 13.97
CA LEU A 118 -2.91 -10.78 13.03
C LEU A 118 -3.22 -11.84 11.97
N SER A 119 -3.36 -11.38 10.73
CA SER A 119 -3.64 -12.27 9.59
C SER A 119 -3.16 -11.61 8.29
N ASP A 120 -2.54 -12.42 7.46
CA ASP A 120 -2.13 -11.97 6.12
C ASP A 120 -3.27 -12.13 5.10
N GLU A 121 -4.39 -12.71 5.50
CA GLU A 121 -5.58 -12.84 4.67
C GLU A 121 -6.36 -11.52 4.63
N MET A 122 -7.03 -11.28 3.51
CA MET A 122 -7.93 -10.13 3.39
C MET A 122 -9.17 -10.36 4.25
N VAL A 123 -9.54 -9.35 5.02
CA VAL A 123 -10.71 -9.37 5.89
C VAL A 123 -11.76 -8.42 5.34
N ASP A 124 -13.02 -8.71 5.60
CA ASP A 124 -14.12 -7.75 5.35
C ASP A 124 -14.15 -6.76 6.52
N ILE A 125 -13.53 -5.61 6.35
CA ILE A 125 -13.38 -4.62 7.43
C ILE A 125 -14.75 -4.25 8.02
N VAL A 126 -15.73 -3.99 7.16
CA VAL A 126 -17.06 -3.56 7.59
C VAL A 126 -17.86 -4.75 8.14
N GLY A 127 -17.94 -5.85 7.38
CA GLY A 127 -18.70 -7.02 7.76
C GLY A 127 -18.22 -7.70 9.03
N ASP A 128 -16.89 -7.71 9.23
CA ASP A 128 -16.30 -8.29 10.44
C ASP A 128 -16.19 -7.28 11.60
N GLY A 129 -16.58 -6.02 11.38
CA GLY A 129 -16.63 -4.99 12.41
C GLY A 129 -15.26 -4.51 12.89
N TYR A 130 -14.30 -4.40 11.98
CA TYR A 130 -12.99 -3.78 12.28
C TYR A 130 -13.10 -2.26 12.20
N ASP A 131 -12.49 -1.56 13.14
CA ASP A 131 -12.36 -0.10 13.10
C ASP A 131 -11.29 0.33 12.11
N LEU A 132 -10.20 -0.47 11.99
CA LEU A 132 -9.16 -0.24 11.00
C LEU A 132 -8.45 -1.55 10.62
N ALA A 133 -7.89 -1.54 9.42
CA ALA A 133 -7.01 -2.61 8.97
C ALA A 133 -5.72 -2.02 8.39
N ILE A 134 -4.59 -2.61 8.75
CA ILE A 134 -3.30 -2.29 8.14
C ILE A 134 -3.02 -3.38 7.10
N ARG A 135 -2.66 -2.97 5.88
CA ARG A 135 -2.40 -3.92 4.78
C ARG A 135 -1.15 -3.52 4.02
N ILE A 136 -0.45 -4.52 3.51
CA ILE A 136 0.76 -4.36 2.69
C ILE A 136 0.43 -4.81 1.27
N GLY A 137 0.49 -3.87 0.32
CA GLY A 137 0.20 -4.15 -1.09
C GLY A 137 -0.67 -3.09 -1.72
N GLU A 138 -1.10 -3.39 -2.92
CA GLU A 138 -2.06 -2.57 -3.66
C GLU A 138 -3.46 -2.86 -3.12
N LEU A 139 -4.20 -1.80 -2.85
CA LEU A 139 -5.58 -1.93 -2.37
C LEU A 139 -6.53 -1.86 -3.56
N SER A 140 -7.54 -2.72 -3.56
CA SER A 140 -8.62 -2.65 -4.53
C SER A 140 -9.53 -1.44 -4.24
N ASP A 141 -10.21 -0.97 -5.27
CA ASP A 141 -11.18 0.11 -5.12
C ASP A 141 -12.27 -0.28 -4.12
N SER A 142 -12.55 0.61 -3.18
CA SER A 142 -13.57 0.40 -2.17
C SER A 142 -14.10 1.75 -1.68
N THR A 143 -15.14 1.71 -0.86
CA THR A 143 -15.72 2.90 -0.21
C THR A 143 -14.95 3.30 1.05
N LEU A 144 -13.95 2.51 1.46
CA LEU A 144 -13.18 2.79 2.66
C LEU A 144 -12.14 3.89 2.42
N VAL A 145 -11.88 4.66 3.45
CA VAL A 145 -10.81 5.66 3.40
C VAL A 145 -9.47 4.96 3.64
N ALA A 146 -8.55 5.10 2.71
CA ALA A 146 -7.22 4.53 2.82
C ALA A 146 -6.16 5.62 3.00
N ARG A 147 -5.27 5.41 3.96
CA ARG A 147 -4.12 6.29 4.20
C ARG A 147 -2.83 5.49 3.98
N ARG A 148 -2.00 5.97 3.07
CA ARG A 148 -0.68 5.35 2.86
C ARG A 148 0.25 5.70 4.03
N LEU A 149 0.80 4.67 4.68
CA LEU A 149 1.69 4.83 5.83
C LEU A 149 3.16 4.91 5.40
N ALA A 150 3.57 4.05 4.45
CA ALA A 150 4.96 3.97 4.00
C ALA A 150 5.02 3.29 2.62
N PRO A 151 6.08 3.55 1.85
CA PRO A 151 6.35 2.73 0.66
C PRO A 151 6.83 1.34 1.09
N VAL A 152 6.51 0.33 0.28
CA VAL A 152 6.98 -1.03 0.50
C VAL A 152 7.86 -1.43 -0.68
N ARG A 153 9.08 -1.83 -0.38
CA ARG A 153 10.03 -2.34 -1.37
C ARG A 153 10.22 -3.83 -1.14
N ARG A 154 10.04 -4.61 -2.19
CA ARG A 154 10.32 -6.05 -2.18
C ARG A 154 11.66 -6.30 -2.86
N VAL A 155 12.44 -7.20 -2.31
CA VAL A 155 13.75 -7.57 -2.86
C VAL A 155 13.88 -9.10 -2.86
N LEU A 156 14.64 -9.62 -3.82
CA LEU A 156 15.03 -11.02 -3.83
C LEU A 156 16.21 -11.20 -2.90
N VAL A 157 16.18 -12.24 -2.10
CA VAL A 157 17.24 -12.55 -1.14
C VAL A 157 17.56 -14.06 -1.17
N ALA A 158 18.81 -14.39 -0.92
CA ALA A 158 19.26 -15.78 -0.77
C ALA A 158 20.34 -15.84 0.31
N SER A 159 20.50 -17.00 0.91
CA SER A 159 21.59 -17.19 1.87
C SER A 159 22.94 -17.28 1.14
N PRO A 160 24.06 -16.84 1.77
CA PRO A 160 25.38 -16.99 1.17
C PRO A 160 25.69 -18.44 0.81
N HIS A 161 25.23 -19.39 1.59
CA HIS A 161 25.42 -20.83 1.34
C HIS A 161 24.75 -21.26 0.03
N TYR A 162 23.49 -20.85 -0.19
CA TYR A 162 22.78 -21.15 -1.42
C TYR A 162 23.49 -20.58 -2.66
N ILE A 163 23.95 -19.32 -2.55
CA ILE A 163 24.65 -18.65 -3.64
C ILE A 163 25.99 -19.34 -3.95
N ALA A 164 26.71 -19.80 -2.92
CA ALA A 164 27.96 -20.51 -3.11
C ALA A 164 27.76 -21.85 -3.85
N GLU A 165 26.64 -22.53 -3.61
CA GLU A 165 26.34 -23.80 -4.26
C GLU A 165 25.71 -23.66 -5.67
N ARG A 166 24.84 -22.67 -5.84
CA ARG A 166 24.01 -22.58 -7.04
C ARG A 166 24.34 -21.39 -7.97
N GLY A 167 25.24 -20.51 -7.52
CA GLY A 167 25.59 -19.30 -8.24
C GLY A 167 24.60 -18.14 -7.96
N THR A 168 24.99 -16.96 -8.40
CA THR A 168 24.15 -15.76 -8.29
C THR A 168 23.36 -15.59 -9.59
N PRO A 169 22.04 -15.48 -9.56
CA PRO A 169 21.30 -15.14 -10.77
C PRO A 169 21.64 -13.70 -11.18
N GLU A 170 22.08 -13.50 -12.39
CA GLU A 170 22.44 -12.18 -12.93
C GLU A 170 21.29 -11.58 -13.74
N THR A 171 20.42 -12.45 -14.25
CA THR A 171 19.26 -12.03 -15.04
C THR A 171 17.98 -12.63 -14.45
N ILE A 172 16.84 -12.11 -14.89
CA ILE A 172 15.54 -12.63 -14.47
C ILE A 172 15.35 -14.06 -15.01
N GLU A 173 15.89 -14.32 -16.19
CA GLU A 173 15.82 -15.64 -16.84
C GLU A 173 16.54 -16.72 -16.00
N ASP A 174 17.63 -16.36 -15.33
CA ASP A 174 18.40 -17.29 -14.50
C ASP A 174 17.56 -17.85 -13.34
N LEU A 175 16.56 -17.07 -12.88
CA LEU A 175 15.66 -17.52 -11.81
C LEU A 175 14.92 -18.82 -12.13
N GLN A 176 14.79 -19.18 -13.42
CA GLN A 176 14.18 -20.44 -13.83
C GLN A 176 15.03 -21.66 -13.43
N ALA A 177 16.32 -21.47 -13.25
CA ALA A 177 17.24 -22.54 -12.80
C ALA A 177 17.38 -22.58 -11.26
N HIS A 178 16.76 -21.64 -10.56
CA HIS A 178 16.83 -21.53 -9.11
C HIS A 178 15.54 -21.99 -8.44
N ILE A 179 15.66 -22.45 -7.19
CA ILE A 179 14.50 -22.69 -6.33
C ILE A 179 13.98 -21.34 -5.85
N CYS A 180 12.77 -20.99 -6.24
CA CYS A 180 12.15 -19.72 -5.90
C CYS A 180 11.04 -19.94 -4.89
N LEU A 181 11.14 -19.28 -3.73
CA LEU A 181 10.23 -19.48 -2.60
C LEU A 181 9.35 -18.23 -2.42
N ALA A 182 8.06 -18.42 -2.34
CA ALA A 182 7.12 -17.31 -2.13
C ALA A 182 6.05 -17.72 -1.12
N PRO A 183 5.61 -16.79 -0.28
CA PRO A 183 4.43 -17.05 0.54
C PRO A 183 3.16 -17.05 -0.32
N HIS A 184 2.05 -17.46 0.25
CA HIS A 184 0.71 -17.43 -0.36
C HIS A 184 0.62 -18.24 -1.67
N ASN A 185 1.08 -19.49 -1.61
CA ASN A 185 0.93 -20.46 -2.70
C ASN A 185 1.53 -19.97 -4.03
N ASN A 186 2.75 -19.44 -3.94
CA ASN A 186 3.53 -19.02 -5.11
C ASN A 186 2.90 -17.83 -5.85
N ASP A 187 2.49 -16.81 -5.12
CA ASP A 187 2.05 -15.54 -5.72
C ASP A 187 3.08 -15.05 -6.75
N PRO A 188 2.63 -14.59 -7.91
CA PRO A 188 3.56 -14.13 -8.93
C PRO A 188 4.45 -12.98 -8.45
N TRP A 189 5.74 -13.10 -8.71
CA TRP A 189 6.69 -12.02 -8.46
C TRP A 189 6.63 -11.00 -9.59
N ARG A 190 6.38 -9.75 -9.24
CA ARG A 190 6.44 -8.62 -10.18
C ARG A 190 7.79 -7.94 -9.99
N LEU A 191 8.65 -8.07 -10.98
CA LEU A 191 10.03 -7.59 -10.95
C LEU A 191 10.21 -6.47 -11.97
N GLU A 192 11.13 -5.55 -11.70
CA GLU A 192 11.52 -4.53 -12.65
C GLU A 192 12.70 -5.06 -13.47
N GLY A 193 12.45 -5.32 -14.74
CA GLY A 193 13.46 -5.76 -15.68
C GLY A 193 13.99 -4.61 -16.53
N PRO A 194 15.09 -4.85 -17.29
CA PRO A 194 15.68 -3.81 -18.15
C PRO A 194 14.74 -3.28 -19.23
N LYS A 195 13.74 -4.06 -19.62
CA LYS A 195 12.75 -3.70 -20.65
C LYS A 195 11.38 -3.39 -20.08
N GLY A 196 11.27 -3.21 -18.75
CA GLY A 196 10.04 -2.92 -18.04
C GLY A 196 9.61 -4.04 -17.10
N PRO A 197 8.42 -3.95 -16.52
CA PRO A 197 7.98 -4.91 -15.52
C PRO A 197 7.79 -6.31 -16.12
N ILE A 198 8.24 -7.31 -15.38
CA ILE A 198 8.17 -8.72 -15.74
C ILE A 198 7.49 -9.47 -14.59
N THR A 199 6.62 -10.41 -14.93
CA THR A 199 5.95 -11.25 -13.94
C THR A 199 6.47 -12.68 -14.09
N ILE A 200 6.97 -13.26 -13.02
CA ILE A 200 7.40 -14.66 -12.96
C ILE A 200 6.62 -15.40 -11.87
N ARG A 201 6.43 -16.69 -12.09
CA ARG A 201 5.82 -17.56 -11.08
C ARG A 201 6.93 -18.34 -10.39
N PRO A 202 7.16 -18.08 -9.10
CA PRO A 202 8.19 -18.80 -8.35
C PRO A 202 7.88 -20.30 -8.32
N GLN A 203 8.90 -21.12 -8.43
CA GLN A 203 8.76 -22.57 -8.36
C GLN A 203 9.72 -23.12 -7.30
N GLY A 204 9.15 -23.76 -6.29
CA GLY A 204 9.92 -24.32 -5.19
C GLY A 204 9.12 -25.35 -4.41
N PRO A 205 9.80 -26.11 -3.54
CA PRO A 205 9.18 -27.22 -2.82
C PRO A 205 8.35 -26.78 -1.60
N LEU A 206 8.39 -25.48 -1.22
CA LEU A 206 7.70 -24.99 -0.04
C LEU A 206 6.44 -24.21 -0.44
N GLN A 207 5.31 -24.64 0.09
CA GLN A 207 4.04 -23.92 -0.02
C GLN A 207 3.59 -23.53 1.38
N THR A 208 3.39 -22.25 1.61
CA THR A 208 3.03 -21.71 2.92
C THR A 208 2.39 -20.33 2.76
N ASN A 209 1.56 -19.94 3.70
CA ASN A 209 1.05 -18.57 3.81
C ASN A 209 1.90 -17.70 4.75
N SER A 210 2.98 -18.25 5.29
CA SER A 210 3.82 -17.56 6.29
C SER A 210 5.10 -17.02 5.66
N SER A 211 5.25 -15.72 5.64
CA SER A 211 6.50 -15.06 5.21
C SER A 211 7.69 -15.44 6.13
N GLU A 212 7.42 -15.71 7.41
CA GLU A 212 8.45 -16.14 8.36
C GLU A 212 8.97 -17.52 8.00
N MET A 213 8.08 -18.44 7.59
CA MET A 213 8.49 -19.79 7.17
C MET A 213 9.36 -19.72 5.91
N VAL A 214 8.98 -18.86 4.94
CA VAL A 214 9.81 -18.63 3.74
C VAL A 214 11.17 -18.08 4.14
N ARG A 215 11.21 -17.09 5.05
CA ARG A 215 12.47 -16.52 5.54
C ARG A 215 13.39 -17.59 6.15
N GLU A 216 12.86 -18.49 7.00
CA GLU A 216 13.63 -19.54 7.61
C GLU A 216 14.17 -20.52 6.54
N ALA A 217 13.37 -20.86 5.55
CA ALA A 217 13.80 -21.72 4.44
C ALA A 217 14.92 -21.08 3.62
N VAL A 218 14.82 -19.76 3.34
CA VAL A 218 15.87 -19.02 2.65
C VAL A 218 17.16 -18.98 3.48
N LEU A 219 17.05 -18.70 4.78
CA LEU A 219 18.22 -18.68 5.68
C LEU A 219 18.90 -20.06 5.75
N ALA A 220 18.11 -21.14 5.71
CA ALA A 220 18.63 -22.50 5.69
C ALA A 220 19.21 -22.92 4.32
N GLY A 221 19.16 -22.05 3.30
CA GLY A 221 19.74 -22.35 2.00
C GLY A 221 18.85 -23.14 1.05
N LEU A 222 17.54 -23.13 1.27
CA LEU A 222 16.64 -23.89 0.40
C LEU A 222 16.40 -23.22 -0.97
N GLY A 223 16.50 -21.89 -1.04
CA GLY A 223 16.22 -21.16 -2.28
C GLY A 223 16.39 -19.65 -2.14
N ILE A 224 15.77 -18.92 -3.11
CA ILE A 224 15.71 -17.44 -3.18
C ILE A 224 14.32 -16.99 -2.75
#